data_a11ef3adf55b8c4c0dc46e107a44c23a
#
_entry.id   a11ef3adf55b8c4c0dc46e107a44c23a
#
_cell.length_a   1.000
_cell.length_b   1.000
_cell.length_c   1.000
_cell.angle_alpha   90.00
_cell.angle_beta   90.00
_cell.angle_gamma   90.00
#
_symmetry.space_group_name_H-M   'P 1'
#
loop_
_entity.id
_entity.type
_entity.pdbx_description
1 polymer ?
#
loop_
_entity_poly.entity_id
_entity_poly.type
_entity_poly.pdbx_seq_one_letter_code
_entity_poly.pdbx_strand_id
1 'polypeptide(L)' 'MNADVLKGKWLQVRGEARRQWGKLTDDDLDQIEGNAEKMVGKLQERYGYARDEAQREVDGFLRRQEESVV' A
#
# COMPACT_ATOMS: atom_id res chain seq x y z
N MET A 1 0.69 10.00 -6.16
CA MET A 1 -0.68 9.43 -6.12
C MET A 1 -1.29 9.75 -4.77
N ASN A 2 -2.51 10.25 -4.73
CA ASN A 2 -3.20 10.50 -3.47
C ASN A 2 -4.10 9.30 -3.12
N ALA A 3 -4.72 9.34 -1.94
CA ALA A 3 -5.53 8.23 -1.44
C ALA A 3 -6.74 7.92 -2.33
N ASP A 4 -7.36 8.94 -2.92
CA ASP A 4 -8.52 8.73 -3.81
C ASP A 4 -8.12 8.06 -5.11
N VAL A 5 -6.97 8.46 -5.66
CA VAL A 5 -6.43 7.85 -6.89
C VAL A 5 -6.00 6.41 -6.61
N LEU A 6 -5.41 6.15 -5.43
CA LEU A 6 -5.03 4.81 -5.04
C LEU A 6 -6.25 3.89 -5.05
N LYS A 7 -7.35 4.34 -4.46
CA LYS A 7 -8.57 3.55 -4.42
C LYS A 7 -9.08 3.23 -5.83
N GLY A 8 -9.06 4.23 -6.72
CA GLY A 8 -9.52 4.05 -8.09
C GLY A 8 -8.63 3.14 -8.93
N LYS A 9 -7.35 3.06 -8.60
CA LYS A 9 -6.37 2.26 -9.36
C LYS A 9 -5.94 1.00 -8.62
N TRP A 10 -6.62 0.64 -7.55
CA TRP A 10 -6.16 -0.43 -6.68
C TRP A 10 -5.94 -1.75 -7.41
N LEU A 11 -6.83 -2.12 -8.31
CA LEU A 11 -6.67 -3.37 -9.06
C LEU A 11 -5.38 -3.41 -9.87
N GLN A 12 -4.91 -2.23 -10.31
CA GLN A 12 -3.68 -2.12 -11.08
C GLN A 12 -2.44 -2.11 -10.19
N VAL A 13 -2.55 -1.50 -9.00
CA VAL A 13 -1.38 -1.34 -8.13
C VAL A 13 -1.23 -2.42 -7.07
N ARG A 14 -2.26 -3.24 -6.84
CA ARG A 14 -2.17 -4.28 -5.80
C ARG A 14 -1.04 -5.27 -6.07
N GLY A 15 -0.75 -5.56 -7.33
CA GLY A 15 0.35 -6.45 -7.70
C GLY A 15 1.70 -5.87 -7.29
N GLU A 16 1.87 -4.56 -7.46
CA GLU A 16 3.10 -3.88 -7.03
C GLU A 16 3.22 -3.86 -5.52
N ALA A 17 2.10 -3.66 -4.81
CA ALA A 17 2.08 -3.70 -3.35
C ALA A 17 2.50 -5.08 -2.85
N ARG A 18 1.99 -6.15 -3.46
CA ARG A 18 2.35 -7.52 -3.13
C ARG A 18 3.83 -7.79 -3.36
N ARG A 19 4.37 -7.24 -4.44
CA ARG A 19 5.78 -7.39 -4.79
C ARG A 19 6.67 -6.69 -3.78
N GLN A 20 6.29 -5.49 -3.37
CA GLN A 20 7.06 -4.71 -2.40
C GLN A 20 6.98 -5.29 -1.00
N TRP A 21 5.80 -5.74 -0.60
CA TRP A 21 5.56 -6.28 0.74
C TRP A 21 5.09 -7.73 0.63
N GLY A 22 6.06 -8.63 0.50
CA GLY A 22 5.78 -10.05 0.29
C GLY A 22 5.01 -10.74 1.41
N LYS A 23 5.00 -10.15 2.62
CA LYS A 23 4.23 -10.70 3.74
C LYS A 23 2.74 -10.38 3.67
N LEU A 24 2.34 -9.45 2.80
CA LEU A 24 0.93 -9.20 2.58
C LEU A 24 0.33 -10.33 1.75
N THR A 25 -0.76 -10.90 2.24
CA THR A 25 -1.47 -11.96 1.50
C THR A 25 -2.48 -11.34 0.54
N ASP A 26 -3.00 -12.14 -0.37
CA ASP A 26 -4.08 -11.69 -1.25
C ASP A 26 -5.30 -11.23 -0.44
N ASP A 27 -5.57 -11.92 0.66
CA ASP A 27 -6.65 -11.57 1.56
C ASP A 27 -6.41 -10.20 2.20
N ASP A 28 -5.17 -9.93 2.61
CA ASP A 28 -4.79 -8.62 3.14
C ASP A 28 -5.04 -7.52 2.11
N LEU A 29 -4.64 -7.77 0.87
CA LEU A 29 -4.82 -6.81 -0.22
C LEU A 29 -6.29 -6.56 -0.51
N ASP A 30 -7.12 -7.60 -0.44
CA ASP A 30 -8.55 -7.47 -0.60
C ASP A 30 -9.16 -6.59 0.51
N GLN A 31 -8.69 -6.75 1.75
CA GLN A 31 -9.16 -5.94 2.87
C GLN A 31 -8.74 -4.48 2.75
N ILE A 32 -7.54 -4.23 2.21
CA ILE A 32 -7.03 -2.87 2.02
C ILE A 32 -7.89 -2.09 1.02
N GLU A 33 -8.24 -2.71 -0.10
CA GLU A 33 -9.09 -2.11 -1.13
C GLU A 33 -8.66 -0.70 -1.57
N GLY A 34 -7.36 -0.45 -1.57
CA GLY A 34 -6.84 0.86 -1.96
C GLY A 34 -6.95 1.93 -0.88
N ASN A 35 -7.30 1.58 0.35
CA ASN A 35 -7.37 2.51 1.47
C ASN A 35 -5.99 2.61 2.12
N ALA A 36 -5.37 3.80 2.06
CA ALA A 36 -4.02 4.01 2.57
C ALA A 36 -3.90 3.75 4.07
N GLU A 37 -4.91 4.11 4.86
CA GLU A 37 -4.89 3.85 6.30
C GLU A 37 -4.92 2.37 6.63
N LYS A 38 -5.72 1.61 5.90
CA LYS A 38 -5.77 0.16 6.06
C LYS A 38 -4.44 -0.46 5.66
N MET A 39 -3.79 0.09 4.64
CA MET A 39 -2.46 -0.36 4.22
C MET A 39 -1.44 -0.16 5.34
N VAL A 40 -1.45 1.02 5.97
CA VAL A 40 -0.59 1.29 7.13
C VAL A 40 -0.84 0.26 8.23
N GLY A 41 -2.11 0.01 8.55
CA GLY A 41 -2.47 -0.97 9.59
C GLY A 41 -1.99 -2.36 9.27
N LYS A 42 -2.11 -2.81 8.02
CA LYS A 42 -1.64 -4.13 7.63
C LYS A 42 -0.13 -4.25 7.71
N LEU A 43 0.60 -3.19 7.35
CA LEU A 43 2.06 -3.20 7.46
C LEU A 43 2.49 -3.28 8.93
N GLN A 44 1.80 -2.58 9.82
CA GLN A 44 2.06 -2.69 11.25
C GLN A 44 1.81 -4.11 11.73
N GLU A 45 0.73 -4.72 11.28
CA GLU A 45 0.35 -6.06 11.67
C GLU A 45 1.33 -7.13 11.19
N ARG A 46 1.74 -7.05 9.92
CA ARG A 46 2.56 -8.09 9.30
C ARG A 46 4.05 -7.93 9.53
N TYR A 47 4.52 -6.70 9.68
CA TYR A 47 5.95 -6.41 9.83
C TYR A 47 6.33 -5.90 11.21
N GLY A 48 5.35 -5.56 12.04
CA GLY A 48 5.62 -5.00 13.37
C GLY A 48 6.14 -3.58 13.33
N TYR A 49 5.89 -2.85 12.26
CA TYR A 49 6.33 -1.45 12.15
C TYR A 49 5.59 -0.56 13.13
N ALA A 50 6.27 0.49 13.61
CA ALA A 50 5.59 1.59 14.25
C ALA A 50 4.73 2.32 13.20
N ARG A 51 3.70 3.04 13.64
CA ARG A 51 2.77 3.69 12.71
C ARG A 51 3.47 4.67 11.78
N ASP A 52 4.38 5.48 12.28
CA ASP A 52 5.10 6.46 11.46
C ASP A 52 6.01 5.78 10.44
N GLU A 53 6.61 4.66 10.79
CA GLU A 53 7.42 3.87 9.87
C GLU A 53 6.56 3.29 8.76
N ALA A 54 5.42 2.69 9.12
CA ALA A 54 4.48 2.16 8.14
C ALA A 54 3.94 3.25 7.23
N GLN A 55 3.67 4.42 7.79
CA GLN A 55 3.20 5.58 7.02
C GLN A 55 4.24 6.01 5.99
N ARG A 56 5.53 6.05 6.38
CA ARG A 56 6.60 6.40 5.44
C ARG A 56 6.71 5.39 4.31
N GLU A 57 6.52 4.11 4.62
CA GLU A 57 6.54 3.06 3.60
C GLU A 57 5.41 3.25 2.59
N VAL A 58 4.21 3.55 3.07
CA VAL A 58 3.06 3.78 2.21
C VAL A 58 3.26 5.05 1.38
N ASP A 59 3.72 6.13 1.99
CA ASP A 59 3.99 7.39 1.28
C ASP A 59 5.02 7.21 0.17
N GLY A 60 6.07 6.45 0.43
CA GLY A 60 7.08 6.13 -0.56
C GLY A 60 6.53 5.32 -1.72
N PHE A 61 5.66 4.35 -1.40
CA PHE A 61 4.99 3.54 -2.41
C PHE A 61 4.11 4.40 -3.32
N LEU A 62 3.31 5.29 -2.74
CA LEU A 62 2.45 6.18 -3.51
C LEU A 62 3.25 7.09 -4.44
N ARG A 63 4.38 7.59 -3.96
CA ARG A 63 5.26 8.43 -4.78
C ARG A 63 5.84 7.65 -5.96
N ARG A 64 6.27 6.42 -5.73
CA ARG A 64 6.83 5.60 -6.79
C ARG A 64 5.80 5.27 -7.86
N GLN A 65 4.55 5.05 -7.46
CA GLN A 65 3.48 4.81 -8.43
C GLN A 65 3.25 6.04 -9.31
N GLU A 66 3.33 7.22 -8.72
CA GLU A 66 3.20 8.47 -9.46
C GLU A 66 4.31 8.63 -10.49
N GLU A 67 5.56 8.35 -10.09
CA GLU A 67 6.73 8.46 -10.95
C GLU A 67 6.69 7.44 -12.10
N SER A 68 6.13 6.27 -11.88
CA SER A 68 6.10 5.21 -12.89
C SER A 68 5.07 5.45 -13.98
N VAL A 69 4.25 6.48 -13.88
CA VAL A 69 3.19 6.79 -14.86
C VAL A 69 3.67 7.73 -15.96
N VAL A 70 4.88 8.21 -15.87
CA VAL A 70 5.43 9.14 -16.85
C VAL A 70 5.71 8.47 -18.18
#